data_65f6d50825466d2d770f056b4e2d260f
#
_entry.id   65f6d50825466d2d770f056b4e2d260f
#
_cell.length_a   1.000
_cell.length_b   1.000
_cell.length_c   1.000
_cell.angle_alpha   90.00
_cell.angle_beta   90.00
_cell.angle_gamma   90.00
#
_symmetry.space_group_name_H-M   'P 1'
#
loop_
_entity.id
_entity.type
_entity.pdbx_description
1 polymer ?
#
loop_
_entity_poly.entity_id
_entity_poly.type
_entity_poly.pdbx_seq_one_letter_code
_entity_poly.pdbx_strand_id
1 'polypeptide(L)'
;MPKSTKEEKYRWIKSILDKEISIKNMAKVSPFSERTLKYWLAQYKRRGMDGLEPKSTRPKTNPKETPIRIKERVFELRNSTKLSAIKLHWKLEKENIFIHERTIGKLLKKENLTRKYRTRKIKYKYIKIPLMRGELVEIDVKFVPDLVENKRFYQFTAIDCASRWRYLKIYEDYSNFSSVGFLEELMKVAPFRIRAIKTDNGSNFTNRYTGYLKSSDPFNPRLHPLDILCQKYNIIHYLIDPGKPAQNGKVERSHRTDQEMFYERNEFKNLEDLETKIRVWNTEYNNLEHCGLNGLTPNEALRLS
;
A
#
# COMPACT_ATOMS: atom_id res chain seq x y z
N MET A 1 -32.90 22.17 1.31
CA MET A 1 -32.95 23.51 0.72
C MET A 1 -31.60 24.19 0.88
N PRO A 2 -31.09 24.91 -0.12
CA PRO A 2 -29.86 25.70 0.02
C PRO A 2 -30.05 26.73 1.15
N LYS A 3 -29.00 27.01 1.92
CA LYS A 3 -29.06 28.00 3.00
C LYS A 3 -29.21 29.38 2.35
N SER A 4 -30.27 30.13 2.76
CA SER A 4 -30.46 31.50 2.28
C SER A 4 -29.24 32.37 2.59
N THR A 5 -28.82 33.15 1.61
CA THR A 5 -27.74 34.13 1.79
C THR A 5 -28.16 35.28 2.71
N LYS A 6 -27.20 36.08 3.19
CA LYS A 6 -27.50 37.25 4.02
C LYS A 6 -28.32 38.29 3.27
N GLU A 7 -28.05 38.43 1.95
CA GLU A 7 -28.77 39.33 1.03
C GLU A 7 -30.23 38.90 0.83
N GLU A 8 -30.46 37.58 0.65
CA GLU A 8 -31.84 37.04 0.56
C GLU A 8 -32.62 37.26 1.84
N LYS A 9 -32.02 36.98 3.02
CA LYS A 9 -32.65 37.22 4.29
C LYS A 9 -32.98 38.70 4.50
N TYR A 10 -32.07 39.58 4.14
CA TYR A 10 -32.27 41.02 4.21
C TYR A 10 -33.43 41.46 3.31
N ARG A 11 -33.52 40.97 2.09
CA ARG A 11 -34.59 41.27 1.13
C ARG A 11 -35.96 40.97 1.72
N TRP A 12 -36.13 39.87 2.43
CA TRP A 12 -37.38 39.49 3.10
C TRP A 12 -37.73 40.33 4.33
N ILE A 13 -36.76 40.86 5.05
CA ILE A 13 -37.03 41.66 6.27
C ILE A 13 -37.05 43.15 5.99
N LYS A 14 -36.58 43.61 4.81
CA LYS A 14 -36.51 45.04 4.48
C LYS A 14 -37.87 45.72 4.57
N SER A 15 -38.88 45.24 3.90
CA SER A 15 -40.25 45.82 3.92
C SER A 15 -40.90 45.79 5.32
N ILE A 16 -40.46 44.86 6.20
CA ILE A 16 -40.89 44.85 7.60
C ILE A 16 -40.18 45.96 8.39
N LEU A 17 -38.89 46.20 8.11
CA LEU A 17 -38.11 47.28 8.73
C LEU A 17 -38.66 48.65 8.34
N ASP A 18 -39.02 48.80 7.06
CA ASP A 18 -39.59 50.02 6.48
C ASP A 18 -41.06 50.23 6.89
N LYS A 19 -41.63 49.32 7.72
CA LYS A 19 -43.03 49.34 8.22
C LYS A 19 -44.10 49.26 7.14
N GLU A 20 -43.75 48.79 5.93
CA GLU A 20 -44.68 48.63 4.82
C GLU A 20 -45.59 47.42 4.99
N ILE A 21 -45.13 46.37 5.64
CA ILE A 21 -45.87 45.13 5.85
C ILE A 21 -45.67 44.56 7.27
N SER A 22 -46.70 43.97 7.83
CA SER A 22 -46.58 43.32 9.14
C SER A 22 -45.88 41.95 9.04
N ILE A 23 -45.21 41.50 10.12
CA ILE A 23 -44.54 40.20 10.15
C ILE A 23 -45.49 39.05 9.84
N LYS A 24 -46.76 39.12 10.34
CA LYS A 24 -47.80 38.12 10.07
C LYS A 24 -48.12 38.03 8.58
N ASN A 25 -48.28 39.18 7.92
CA ASN A 25 -48.60 39.22 6.50
C ASN A 25 -47.41 38.79 5.64
N MET A 26 -46.18 39.17 6.00
CA MET A 26 -44.98 38.70 5.35
C MET A 26 -44.83 37.19 5.46
N ALA A 27 -45.17 36.58 6.60
CA ALA A 27 -45.11 35.13 6.77
C ALA A 27 -46.13 34.36 5.91
N LYS A 28 -47.22 34.99 5.48
CA LYS A 28 -48.18 34.38 4.54
C LYS A 28 -47.66 34.38 3.09
N VAL A 29 -46.82 35.34 2.73
CA VAL A 29 -46.33 35.54 1.36
C VAL A 29 -44.93 34.90 1.15
N SER A 30 -44.17 34.82 2.23
CA SER A 30 -42.80 34.25 2.18
C SER A 30 -42.78 32.74 2.49
N PRO A 31 -41.76 31.98 2.08
CA PRO A 31 -41.59 30.58 2.46
C PRO A 31 -41.11 30.41 3.90
N PHE A 32 -41.05 31.47 4.70
CA PHE A 32 -40.48 31.46 6.04
C PHE A 32 -41.57 31.69 7.10
N SER A 33 -41.42 30.98 8.24
CA SER A 33 -42.34 31.15 9.37
C SER A 33 -42.16 32.51 10.04
N GLU A 34 -43.20 32.99 10.71
CA GLU A 34 -43.17 34.21 11.51
C GLU A 34 -42.03 34.23 12.54
N ARG A 35 -41.71 33.06 13.15
CA ARG A 35 -40.61 32.86 14.07
C ARG A 35 -39.26 33.13 13.40
N THR A 36 -39.09 32.67 12.17
CA THR A 36 -37.85 32.87 11.40
C THR A 36 -37.65 34.34 11.06
N LEU A 37 -38.69 35.02 10.62
CA LEU A 37 -38.65 36.44 10.30
C LEU A 37 -38.38 37.30 11.54
N LYS A 38 -39.02 37.01 12.68
CA LYS A 38 -38.72 37.65 13.98
C LYS A 38 -37.27 37.45 14.39
N TYR A 39 -36.76 36.25 14.23
CA TYR A 39 -35.34 35.94 14.55
C TYR A 39 -34.39 36.77 13.70
N TRP A 40 -34.62 36.84 12.37
CA TRP A 40 -33.77 37.63 11.48
C TRP A 40 -33.84 39.13 11.79
N LEU A 41 -35.01 39.65 12.06
CA LEU A 41 -35.18 41.03 12.48
C LEU A 41 -34.40 41.35 13.77
N ALA A 42 -34.51 40.49 14.77
CA ALA A 42 -33.74 40.64 16.01
C ALA A 42 -32.25 40.59 15.80
N GLN A 43 -31.76 39.68 14.94
CA GLN A 43 -30.34 39.60 14.61
C GLN A 43 -29.86 40.82 13.81
N TYR A 44 -30.66 41.29 12.85
CA TYR A 44 -30.33 42.48 12.08
C TYR A 44 -30.32 43.74 12.95
N LYS A 45 -31.30 43.93 13.83
CA LYS A 45 -31.29 45.06 14.79
C LYS A 45 -30.10 45.05 15.72
N ARG A 46 -29.57 43.89 16.07
CA ARG A 46 -28.40 43.74 16.98
C ARG A 46 -27.05 43.90 16.30
N ARG A 47 -26.87 43.44 15.04
CA ARG A 47 -25.58 43.31 14.37
C ARG A 47 -25.59 43.77 12.91
N GLY A 48 -26.65 44.42 12.43
CA GLY A 48 -26.76 44.78 11.01
C GLY A 48 -26.73 43.57 10.08
N MET A 49 -26.18 43.76 8.91
CA MET A 49 -26.03 42.69 7.88
C MET A 49 -25.25 41.46 8.36
N ASP A 50 -24.26 41.63 9.22
CA ASP A 50 -23.46 40.51 9.78
C ASP A 50 -24.30 39.60 10.68
N GLY A 51 -25.39 40.12 11.28
CA GLY A 51 -26.32 39.31 12.04
C GLY A 51 -27.14 38.32 11.20
N LEU A 52 -27.23 38.53 9.89
CA LEU A 52 -27.93 37.67 8.94
C LEU A 52 -27.01 36.58 8.34
N GLU A 53 -25.73 36.62 8.60
CA GLU A 53 -24.84 35.58 8.11
C GLU A 53 -25.26 34.18 8.54
N PRO A 54 -25.24 33.18 7.62
CA PRO A 54 -25.59 31.81 7.98
C PRO A 54 -24.58 31.23 8.98
N LYS A 55 -25.01 30.98 10.20
CA LYS A 55 -24.17 30.35 11.20
C LYS A 55 -23.84 28.91 10.82
N SER A 56 -22.60 28.50 11.06
CA SER A 56 -22.21 27.12 10.92
C SER A 56 -22.99 26.22 11.87
N THR A 57 -23.60 25.17 11.33
CA THR A 57 -24.27 24.13 12.13
C THR A 57 -23.33 23.06 12.63
N ARG A 58 -22.02 23.20 12.31
CA ARG A 58 -21.01 22.24 12.71
C ARG A 58 -20.79 22.31 14.23
N PRO A 59 -20.81 21.17 14.93
CA PRO A 59 -20.49 21.14 16.36
C PRO A 59 -19.13 21.79 16.63
N LYS A 60 -19.03 22.59 17.66
CA LYS A 60 -17.77 23.24 18.08
C LYS A 60 -16.82 22.28 18.80
N THR A 61 -17.37 21.22 19.38
CA THR A 61 -16.60 20.19 20.10
C THR A 61 -16.92 18.82 19.51
N ASN A 62 -15.96 17.93 19.53
CA ASN A 62 -16.13 16.53 19.13
C ASN A 62 -15.84 15.63 20.34
N PRO A 63 -16.88 15.16 21.09
CA PRO A 63 -16.68 14.30 22.26
C PRO A 63 -15.96 12.99 21.98
N LYS A 64 -15.98 12.55 20.70
CA LYS A 64 -15.30 11.33 20.23
C LYS A 64 -13.96 11.62 19.54
N GLU A 65 -13.33 12.74 19.88
CA GLU A 65 -12.02 13.06 19.32
C GLU A 65 -10.97 12.08 19.85
N THR A 66 -10.10 11.59 18.96
CA THR A 66 -8.99 10.71 19.34
C THR A 66 -8.09 11.42 20.35
N PRO A 67 -7.75 10.80 21.50
CA PRO A 67 -6.88 11.37 22.50
C PRO A 67 -5.50 11.79 21.93
N ILE A 68 -4.94 12.86 22.47
CA ILE A 68 -3.67 13.42 21.98
C ILE A 68 -2.57 12.36 22.01
N ARG A 69 -2.43 11.62 23.11
CA ARG A 69 -1.44 10.56 23.28
C ARG A 69 -1.49 9.51 22.15
N ILE A 70 -2.70 9.14 21.70
CA ILE A 70 -2.85 8.18 20.60
C ILE A 70 -2.46 8.82 19.27
N LYS A 71 -2.79 10.10 19.04
CA LYS A 71 -2.37 10.81 17.83
C LYS A 71 -0.84 10.90 17.74
N GLU A 72 -0.18 11.27 18.83
CA GLU A 72 1.29 11.33 18.92
C GLU A 72 1.92 9.99 18.60
N ARG A 73 1.42 8.89 19.19
CA ARG A 73 1.92 7.54 18.89
C ARG A 73 1.74 7.15 17.42
N VAL A 74 0.61 7.49 16.81
CA VAL A 74 0.37 7.30 15.36
C VAL A 74 1.41 8.06 14.53
N PHE A 75 1.70 9.31 14.87
CA PHE A 75 2.67 10.14 14.12
C PHE A 75 4.10 9.67 14.31
N GLU A 76 4.48 9.29 15.52
CA GLU A 76 5.78 8.71 15.84
C GLU A 76 6.05 7.44 15.02
N LEU A 77 5.12 6.48 15.07
CA LEU A 77 5.20 5.26 14.28
C LEU A 77 5.20 5.53 12.78
N ARG A 78 4.42 6.51 12.32
CA ARG A 78 4.42 6.89 10.90
C ARG A 78 5.75 7.48 10.46
N ASN A 79 6.36 8.33 11.27
CA ASN A 79 7.62 9.00 10.94
C ASN A 79 8.79 8.03 10.96
N SER A 80 8.83 7.12 11.94
CA SER A 80 9.90 6.12 12.05
C SER A 80 9.79 5.02 11.00
N THR A 81 8.57 4.49 10.76
CA THR A 81 8.39 3.29 9.92
C THR A 81 7.92 3.57 8.50
N LYS A 82 7.29 4.75 8.24
CA LYS A 82 6.63 5.11 6.97
C LYS A 82 5.50 4.14 6.55
N LEU A 83 4.98 3.33 7.46
CA LEU A 83 3.92 2.35 7.21
C LEU A 83 2.59 3.02 6.81
N SER A 84 1.75 2.29 6.06
CA SER A 84 0.39 2.73 5.69
C SER A 84 -0.55 2.74 6.90
N ALA A 85 -1.70 3.44 6.79
CA ALA A 85 -2.68 3.52 7.88
C ALA A 85 -3.16 2.13 8.37
N ILE A 86 -3.36 1.18 7.45
CA ILE A 86 -3.77 -0.18 7.80
C ILE A 86 -2.67 -0.94 8.55
N LYS A 87 -1.41 -0.82 8.13
CA LYS A 87 -0.28 -1.45 8.84
C LYS A 87 -0.03 -0.81 10.21
N LEU A 88 -0.25 0.51 10.31
CA LEU A 88 -0.20 1.21 11.60
C LEU A 88 -1.32 0.76 12.55
N HIS A 89 -2.52 0.50 12.02
CA HIS A 89 -3.62 -0.06 12.79
C HIS A 89 -3.23 -1.39 13.43
N TRP A 90 -2.76 -2.36 12.65
CA TRP A 90 -2.33 -3.66 13.17
C TRP A 90 -1.18 -3.56 14.17
N LYS A 91 -0.22 -2.65 13.93
CA LYS A 91 0.90 -2.45 14.85
C LYS A 91 0.45 -1.84 16.18
N LEU A 92 -0.46 -0.86 16.14
CA LEU A 92 -1.05 -0.26 17.33
C LEU A 92 -1.94 -1.24 18.10
N GLU A 93 -2.64 -2.12 17.39
CA GLU A 93 -3.44 -3.18 18.01
C GLU A 93 -2.58 -4.16 18.81
N LYS A 94 -1.38 -4.50 18.31
CA LYS A 94 -0.38 -5.29 19.07
C LYS A 94 0.17 -4.54 20.30
N GLU A 95 0.10 -3.20 20.31
CA GLU A 95 0.43 -2.35 21.46
C GLU A 95 -0.79 -2.11 22.39
N ASN A 96 -1.91 -2.83 22.21
CA ASN A 96 -3.19 -2.66 22.90
C ASN A 96 -3.81 -1.25 22.68
N ILE A 97 -3.54 -0.61 21.57
CA ILE A 97 -4.12 0.68 21.17
C ILE A 97 -5.11 0.44 20.02
N PHE A 98 -6.41 0.48 20.35
CA PHE A 98 -7.48 0.19 19.40
C PHE A 98 -7.95 1.49 18.73
N ILE A 99 -7.52 1.71 17.50
CA ILE A 99 -7.91 2.85 16.66
C ILE A 99 -8.17 2.39 15.22
N HIS A 100 -9.33 2.70 14.69
CA HIS A 100 -9.72 2.26 13.35
C HIS A 100 -8.83 2.87 12.25
N GLU A 101 -8.47 2.09 11.24
CA GLU A 101 -7.61 2.50 10.12
C GLU A 101 -8.06 3.78 9.40
N ARG A 102 -9.40 3.97 9.24
CA ARG A 102 -9.96 5.21 8.66
C ARG A 102 -9.65 6.44 9.50
N THR A 103 -9.62 6.30 10.83
CA THR A 103 -9.28 7.39 11.74
C THR A 103 -7.80 7.73 11.61
N ILE A 104 -6.92 6.72 11.57
CA ILE A 104 -5.49 6.90 11.29
C ILE A 104 -5.31 7.61 9.95
N GLY A 105 -5.99 7.15 8.90
CA GLY A 105 -5.92 7.78 7.57
C GLY A 105 -6.34 9.26 7.57
N LYS A 106 -7.38 9.63 8.33
CA LYS A 106 -7.80 11.03 8.50
C LYS A 106 -6.75 11.87 9.25
N LEU A 107 -6.15 11.31 10.31
CA LEU A 107 -5.08 11.97 11.06
C LEU A 107 -3.86 12.23 10.18
N LEU A 108 -3.38 11.20 9.46
CA LEU A 108 -2.25 11.32 8.55
C LEU A 108 -2.50 12.32 7.42
N LYS A 109 -3.74 12.38 6.89
CA LYS A 109 -4.12 13.34 5.86
C LYS A 109 -4.10 14.77 6.39
N LYS A 110 -4.58 15.00 7.61
CA LYS A 110 -4.61 16.32 8.26
C LYS A 110 -3.19 16.88 8.43
N GLU A 111 -2.23 16.02 8.77
CA GLU A 111 -0.82 16.38 8.96
C GLU A 111 0.04 16.25 7.68
N ASN A 112 -0.60 16.11 6.50
CA ASN A 112 0.10 15.94 5.20
C ASN A 112 1.10 14.76 5.16
N LEU A 113 0.93 13.77 6.02
CA LEU A 113 1.75 12.56 6.10
C LEU A 113 1.31 11.44 5.16
N THR A 114 0.34 11.71 4.28
CA THR A 114 -0.10 10.75 3.27
C THR A 114 0.69 10.93 1.98
N ARG A 115 1.11 9.80 1.37
CA ARG A 115 1.71 9.83 0.03
C ARG A 115 0.65 10.19 -1.01
N LYS A 116 0.96 11.09 -1.96
CA LYS A 116 0.09 11.40 -3.11
C LYS A 116 0.27 10.31 -4.18
N TYR A 117 -0.49 9.22 -4.09
CA TYR A 117 -0.50 8.22 -5.15
C TYR A 117 -1.58 8.50 -6.18
N ARG A 118 -1.22 8.29 -7.45
CA ARG A 118 -2.20 8.18 -8.53
C ARG A 118 -2.83 6.79 -8.45
N THR A 119 -4.09 6.69 -8.01
CA THR A 119 -4.81 5.41 -8.00
C THR A 119 -5.12 4.98 -9.44
N ARG A 120 -4.53 3.86 -9.89
CA ARG A 120 -5.01 3.18 -11.10
C ARG A 120 -6.25 2.36 -10.71
N LYS A 121 -7.37 2.59 -11.39
CA LYS A 121 -8.53 1.70 -11.30
C LYS A 121 -8.17 0.40 -12.03
N ILE A 122 -7.94 -0.67 -11.28
CA ILE A 122 -7.71 -2.00 -11.84
C ILE A 122 -9.08 -2.58 -12.20
N LYS A 123 -9.32 -2.83 -13.50
CA LYS A 123 -10.58 -3.38 -14.03
C LYS A 123 -10.67 -4.92 -13.97
N TYR A 124 -9.68 -5.61 -13.41
CA TYR A 124 -9.64 -7.07 -13.41
C TYR A 124 -10.13 -7.65 -12.08
N LYS A 125 -11.07 -8.58 -12.14
CA LYS A 125 -11.38 -9.48 -11.05
C LYS A 125 -10.42 -10.67 -11.13
N TYR A 126 -9.41 -10.70 -10.27
CA TYR A 126 -8.59 -11.91 -10.11
C TYR A 126 -9.35 -12.92 -9.25
N ILE A 127 -9.54 -14.12 -9.77
CA ILE A 127 -9.95 -15.27 -8.96
C ILE A 127 -8.70 -15.71 -8.19
N LYS A 128 -8.70 -15.50 -6.89
CA LYS A 128 -7.63 -15.97 -6.01
C LYS A 128 -7.89 -17.44 -5.69
N ILE A 129 -7.08 -18.31 -6.25
CA ILE A 129 -7.06 -19.73 -5.85
C ILE A 129 -6.26 -19.79 -4.54
N PRO A 130 -6.80 -20.41 -3.48
CA PRO A 130 -6.03 -20.67 -2.26
C PRO A 130 -4.84 -21.56 -2.61
N LEU A 131 -3.67 -21.18 -2.16
CA LEU A 131 -2.43 -21.94 -2.31
C LEU A 131 -1.92 -22.34 -0.94
N MET A 132 -1.36 -23.53 -0.86
CA MET A 132 -0.61 -23.97 0.33
C MET A 132 0.83 -23.45 0.27
N ARG A 133 1.48 -23.37 1.43
CA ARG A 133 2.90 -22.98 1.51
C ARG A 133 3.78 -23.91 0.65
N GLY A 134 4.69 -23.33 -0.09
CA GLY A 134 5.60 -24.02 -0.99
C GLY A 134 4.95 -24.57 -2.26
N GLU A 135 3.63 -24.43 -2.44
CA GLU A 135 2.94 -24.88 -3.66
C GLU A 135 3.38 -24.08 -4.89
N LEU A 136 3.60 -22.77 -4.72
CA LEU A 136 4.14 -21.90 -5.77
C LEU A 136 5.01 -20.80 -5.17
N VAL A 137 6.28 -20.73 -5.62
CA VAL A 137 7.23 -19.69 -5.28
C VAL A 137 7.54 -18.86 -6.51
N GLU A 138 7.29 -17.55 -6.45
CA GLU A 138 7.70 -16.61 -7.51
C GLU A 138 9.17 -16.24 -7.30
N ILE A 139 9.97 -16.32 -8.37
CA ILE A 139 11.39 -15.92 -8.37
C ILE A 139 11.59 -14.85 -9.43
N ASP A 140 12.36 -13.83 -9.08
CA ASP A 140 12.73 -12.74 -9.98
C ASP A 140 14.08 -12.12 -9.59
N VAL A 141 14.67 -11.39 -10.53
CA VAL A 141 15.95 -10.68 -10.33
C VAL A 141 15.74 -9.19 -10.50
N LYS A 142 16.25 -8.44 -9.55
CA LYS A 142 16.27 -6.98 -9.57
C LYS A 142 17.70 -6.47 -9.59
N PHE A 143 17.96 -5.40 -10.34
CA PHE A 143 19.21 -4.64 -10.18
C PHE A 143 19.22 -3.95 -8.81
N VAL A 144 20.36 -4.03 -8.12
CA VAL A 144 20.62 -3.13 -7.00
C VAL A 144 20.69 -1.71 -7.58
N PRO A 145 19.90 -0.75 -7.04
CA PRO A 145 19.76 0.57 -7.67
C PRO A 145 21.07 1.33 -7.81
N ASP A 146 21.89 1.30 -6.76
CA ASP A 146 23.15 2.01 -6.69
C ASP A 146 24.31 1.12 -7.05
N LEU A 147 25.39 1.71 -7.56
CA LEU A 147 26.66 1.02 -7.74
C LEU A 147 27.35 0.90 -6.37
N VAL A 148 27.81 -0.29 -6.04
CA VAL A 148 28.61 -0.54 -4.86
C VAL A 148 30.04 -0.84 -5.33
N GLU A 149 31.04 -0.08 -4.85
CA GLU A 149 32.43 -0.16 -5.32
C GLU A 149 32.56 -0.05 -6.85
N ASN A 150 31.77 0.83 -7.47
CA ASN A 150 31.68 1.00 -8.92
C ASN A 150 31.24 -0.27 -9.70
N LYS A 151 30.69 -1.27 -9.02
CA LYS A 151 30.14 -2.50 -9.61
C LYS A 151 28.62 -2.53 -9.48
N ARG A 152 27.97 -3.22 -10.42
CA ARG A 152 26.54 -3.49 -10.39
C ARG A 152 26.28 -4.87 -9.80
N PHE A 153 25.37 -4.94 -8.85
CA PHE A 153 24.94 -6.18 -8.21
C PHE A 153 23.48 -6.50 -8.53
N TYR A 154 23.11 -7.75 -8.31
CA TYR A 154 21.81 -8.29 -8.65
C TYR A 154 21.17 -8.96 -7.43
N GLN A 155 19.97 -8.52 -7.10
CA GLN A 155 19.18 -9.12 -6.03
C GLN A 155 18.29 -10.20 -6.62
N PHE A 156 18.57 -11.45 -6.28
CA PHE A 156 17.63 -12.56 -6.50
C PHE A 156 16.62 -12.61 -5.36
N THR A 157 15.36 -12.77 -5.69
CA THR A 157 14.25 -12.76 -4.74
C THR A 157 13.34 -13.94 -5.01
N ALA A 158 13.06 -14.73 -3.99
CA ALA A 158 12.03 -15.76 -4.00
C ALA A 158 10.95 -15.42 -2.97
N ILE A 159 9.67 -15.50 -3.37
CA ILE A 159 8.54 -15.25 -2.49
C ILE A 159 7.50 -16.37 -2.60
N ASP A 160 7.15 -16.99 -1.49
CA ASP A 160 6.05 -17.95 -1.45
C ASP A 160 4.71 -17.28 -1.69
N CYS A 161 3.93 -17.84 -2.59
CA CYS A 161 2.66 -17.26 -3.00
C CYS A 161 1.56 -17.36 -1.95
N ALA A 162 1.66 -18.29 -1.01
CA ALA A 162 0.71 -18.45 0.08
C ALA A 162 1.06 -17.56 1.28
N SER A 163 2.19 -17.82 1.92
CA SER A 163 2.64 -17.17 3.15
C SER A 163 3.29 -15.81 2.97
N ARG A 164 3.71 -15.46 1.74
CA ARG A 164 4.57 -14.29 1.46
C ARG A 164 5.95 -14.36 2.10
N TRP A 165 6.32 -15.51 2.68
CA TRP A 165 7.68 -15.74 3.14
C TRP A 165 8.66 -15.53 1.99
N ARG A 166 9.77 -14.87 2.29
CA ARG A 166 10.70 -14.39 1.29
C ARG A 166 12.13 -14.76 1.65
N TYR A 167 12.90 -15.07 0.61
CA TYR A 167 14.36 -15.19 0.66
C TYR A 167 15.00 -14.28 -0.36
N LEU A 168 16.07 -13.60 0.01
CA LEU A 168 16.85 -12.71 -0.84
C LEU A 168 18.33 -13.12 -0.80
N LYS A 169 19.01 -12.93 -1.93
CA LYS A 169 20.48 -12.98 -2.00
C LYS A 169 21.00 -12.03 -3.06
N ILE A 170 22.21 -11.49 -2.81
CA ILE A 170 22.95 -10.65 -3.76
C ILE A 170 23.93 -11.52 -4.53
N TYR A 171 24.05 -11.23 -5.82
CA TYR A 171 25.03 -11.84 -6.74
C TYR A 171 25.72 -10.76 -7.57
N GLU A 172 26.96 -11.05 -8.01
CA GLU A 172 27.70 -10.16 -8.91
C GLU A 172 27.19 -10.24 -10.35
N ASP A 173 26.49 -11.30 -10.71
CA ASP A 173 25.88 -11.51 -12.02
C ASP A 173 24.48 -12.13 -11.91
N TYR A 174 23.78 -12.19 -13.04
CA TYR A 174 22.47 -12.87 -13.17
C TYR A 174 22.53 -14.00 -14.21
N SER A 175 23.62 -14.74 -14.18
CA SER A 175 23.86 -15.88 -15.05
C SER A 175 22.96 -17.08 -14.71
N ASN A 176 23.00 -18.08 -15.58
CA ASN A 176 22.37 -19.38 -15.33
C ASN A 176 22.91 -20.05 -14.06
N PHE A 177 24.22 -19.89 -13.79
CA PHE A 177 24.84 -20.42 -12.57
C PHE A 177 24.32 -19.77 -11.31
N SER A 178 24.16 -18.45 -11.34
CA SER A 178 23.58 -17.69 -10.21
C SER A 178 22.13 -18.11 -9.96
N SER A 179 21.34 -18.35 -11.00
CA SER A 179 19.95 -18.82 -10.87
C SER A 179 19.87 -20.24 -10.28
N VAL A 180 20.76 -21.13 -10.69
CA VAL A 180 20.85 -22.50 -10.14
C VAL A 180 21.29 -22.46 -8.69
N GLY A 181 22.39 -21.74 -8.39
CA GLY A 181 22.90 -21.59 -7.03
C GLY A 181 21.89 -20.96 -6.07
N PHE A 182 21.12 -19.97 -6.56
CA PHE A 182 20.07 -19.37 -5.77
C PHE A 182 18.95 -20.36 -5.43
N LEU A 183 18.48 -21.19 -6.38
CA LEU A 183 17.47 -22.20 -6.12
C LEU A 183 17.97 -23.30 -5.17
N GLU A 184 19.23 -23.72 -5.30
CA GLU A 184 19.82 -24.70 -4.38
C GLU A 184 19.90 -24.18 -2.95
N GLU A 185 20.26 -22.93 -2.75
CA GLU A 185 20.25 -22.30 -1.43
C GLU A 185 18.84 -22.09 -0.91
N LEU A 186 17.94 -21.63 -1.76
CA LEU A 186 16.52 -21.46 -1.40
C LEU A 186 15.93 -22.76 -0.88
N MET A 187 16.21 -23.90 -1.51
CA MET A 187 15.75 -25.22 -1.04
C MET A 187 16.31 -25.60 0.32
N LYS A 188 17.50 -25.12 0.70
CA LYS A 188 18.11 -25.39 2.02
C LYS A 188 17.52 -24.53 3.13
N VAL A 189 17.13 -23.28 2.82
CA VAL A 189 16.68 -22.30 3.83
C VAL A 189 15.16 -22.18 3.92
N ALA A 190 14.42 -22.61 2.89
CA ALA A 190 12.96 -22.55 2.90
C ALA A 190 12.38 -23.45 4.00
N PRO A 191 11.48 -22.93 4.86
CA PRO A 191 10.86 -23.71 5.93
C PRO A 191 9.72 -24.62 5.44
N PHE A 192 9.66 -24.90 4.14
CA PHE A 192 8.69 -25.75 3.46
C PHE A 192 9.29 -26.39 2.22
N ARG A 193 8.68 -27.47 1.77
CA ARG A 193 9.03 -28.09 0.49
C ARG A 193 8.51 -27.25 -0.67
N ILE A 194 9.36 -26.89 -1.62
CA ILE A 194 9.00 -26.18 -2.85
C ILE A 194 8.47 -27.21 -3.85
N ARG A 195 7.21 -27.02 -4.30
CA ARG A 195 6.57 -27.88 -5.31
C ARG A 195 6.68 -27.30 -6.72
N ALA A 196 6.57 -25.98 -6.82
CA ALA A 196 6.71 -25.29 -8.09
C ALA A 196 7.38 -23.93 -7.88
N ILE A 197 8.12 -23.51 -8.90
CA ILE A 197 8.63 -22.15 -9.05
C ILE A 197 8.01 -21.50 -10.27
N LYS A 198 7.92 -20.17 -10.23
CA LYS A 198 7.49 -19.36 -11.37
C LYS A 198 8.47 -18.21 -11.58
N THR A 199 8.98 -18.07 -12.81
CA THR A 199 9.94 -17.03 -13.19
C THR A 199 9.40 -16.23 -14.38
N ASP A 200 10.06 -15.14 -14.69
CA ASP A 200 9.92 -14.47 -15.97
C ASP A 200 10.58 -15.28 -17.10
N ASN A 201 10.59 -14.70 -18.31
CA ASN A 201 11.17 -15.32 -19.50
C ASN A 201 12.63 -14.87 -19.74
N GLY A 202 13.33 -14.41 -18.72
CA GLY A 202 14.74 -14.01 -18.80
C GLY A 202 15.67 -15.17 -19.18
N SER A 203 16.76 -14.85 -19.88
CA SER A 203 17.74 -15.87 -20.31
C SER A 203 18.48 -16.54 -19.15
N ASN A 204 18.45 -15.97 -17.99
CA ASN A 204 18.96 -16.53 -16.74
C ASN A 204 18.05 -17.61 -16.15
N PHE A 205 16.80 -17.72 -16.61
CA PHE A 205 15.82 -18.71 -16.15
C PHE A 205 15.39 -19.71 -17.23
N THR A 206 15.46 -19.33 -18.52
CA THR A 206 14.98 -20.18 -19.61
C THR A 206 15.69 -19.91 -20.93
N ASN A 207 15.81 -20.96 -21.76
CA ASN A 207 16.27 -20.86 -23.15
C ASN A 207 15.10 -20.72 -24.14
N ARG A 208 13.86 -20.55 -23.64
CA ARG A 208 12.66 -20.61 -24.51
C ARG A 208 12.54 -19.41 -25.45
N TYR A 209 12.74 -18.17 -24.94
CA TYR A 209 12.39 -16.97 -25.68
C TYR A 209 13.55 -16.01 -25.92
N THR A 210 14.55 -15.98 -25.06
CA THR A 210 15.59 -14.95 -25.04
C THR A 210 16.98 -15.56 -24.85
N GLY A 211 18.03 -14.73 -25.03
CA GLY A 211 19.42 -15.09 -24.83
C GLY A 211 20.11 -15.77 -26.02
N TYR A 212 21.41 -15.97 -25.89
CA TYR A 212 22.25 -16.56 -26.93
C TYR A 212 21.88 -18.03 -27.24
N LEU A 213 21.45 -18.77 -26.21
CA LEU A 213 21.03 -20.18 -26.36
C LEU A 213 19.52 -20.31 -26.63
N LYS A 214 18.87 -19.25 -27.08
CA LYS A 214 17.44 -19.26 -27.43
C LYS A 214 17.12 -20.46 -28.33
N SER A 215 16.02 -21.14 -28.00
CA SER A 215 15.50 -22.25 -28.79
C SER A 215 14.95 -21.76 -30.12
N SER A 216 15.18 -22.53 -31.19
CA SER A 216 14.55 -22.28 -32.48
C SER A 216 13.02 -22.50 -32.43
N ASP A 217 12.59 -23.46 -31.60
CA ASP A 217 11.19 -23.77 -31.34
C ASP A 217 10.84 -23.50 -29.86
N PRO A 218 9.98 -22.53 -29.57
CA PRO A 218 9.53 -22.25 -28.20
C PRO A 218 8.69 -23.36 -27.57
N PHE A 219 8.07 -24.25 -28.39
CA PHE A 219 7.28 -25.40 -27.90
C PHE A 219 8.14 -26.59 -27.51
N ASN A 220 9.35 -26.68 -28.10
CA ASN A 220 10.36 -27.68 -27.76
C ASN A 220 11.67 -27.01 -27.39
N PRO A 221 11.76 -26.31 -26.26
CA PRO A 221 12.92 -25.50 -25.91
C PRO A 221 14.12 -26.37 -25.51
N ARG A 222 15.32 -25.87 -25.77
CA ARG A 222 16.54 -26.43 -25.19
C ARG A 222 16.44 -26.38 -23.68
N LEU A 223 16.83 -27.47 -23.00
CA LEU A 223 16.85 -27.51 -21.55
C LEU A 223 17.78 -26.44 -20.98
N HIS A 224 17.27 -25.71 -20.04
CA HIS A 224 18.04 -24.73 -19.26
C HIS A 224 18.60 -25.39 -18.00
N PRO A 225 19.79 -25.02 -17.47
CA PRO A 225 20.31 -25.59 -16.24
C PRO A 225 19.33 -25.55 -15.06
N LEU A 226 18.54 -24.49 -14.95
CA LEU A 226 17.48 -24.38 -13.93
C LEU A 226 16.39 -25.45 -14.12
N ASP A 227 15.97 -25.75 -15.37
CA ASP A 227 14.99 -26.80 -15.65
C ASP A 227 15.53 -28.18 -15.25
N ILE A 228 16.83 -28.45 -15.52
CA ILE A 228 17.49 -29.68 -15.12
C ILE A 228 17.49 -29.84 -13.60
N LEU A 229 17.80 -28.77 -12.86
CA LEU A 229 17.75 -28.77 -11.41
C LEU A 229 16.31 -29.01 -10.91
N CYS A 230 15.33 -28.34 -11.48
CA CYS A 230 13.93 -28.53 -11.14
C CYS A 230 13.48 -29.97 -11.35
N GLN A 231 13.83 -30.58 -12.47
CA GLN A 231 13.52 -31.98 -12.75
C GLN A 231 14.15 -32.92 -11.72
N LYS A 232 15.44 -32.71 -11.36
CA LYS A 232 16.15 -33.50 -10.34
C LYS A 232 15.43 -33.53 -8.99
N TYR A 233 14.80 -32.39 -8.59
CA TYR A 233 14.14 -32.26 -7.29
C TYR A 233 12.61 -32.36 -7.36
N ASN A 234 12.04 -32.75 -8.51
CA ASN A 234 10.60 -32.82 -8.75
C ASN A 234 9.90 -31.47 -8.46
N ILE A 235 10.50 -30.38 -8.92
CA ILE A 235 9.94 -29.03 -8.87
C ILE A 235 9.40 -28.68 -10.25
N ILE A 236 8.16 -28.18 -10.32
CA ILE A 236 7.57 -27.73 -11.59
C ILE A 236 8.05 -26.29 -11.84
N HIS A 237 8.63 -26.04 -13.01
CA HIS A 237 9.02 -24.70 -13.42
C HIS A 237 7.99 -24.09 -14.37
N TYR A 238 7.27 -23.05 -13.89
CA TYR A 238 6.34 -22.26 -14.67
C TYR A 238 7.01 -20.99 -15.18
N LEU A 239 6.73 -20.65 -16.43
CA LEU A 239 7.09 -19.34 -17.00
C LEU A 239 5.83 -18.46 -17.08
N ILE A 240 5.99 -17.15 -16.90
CA ILE A 240 4.89 -16.21 -17.20
C ILE A 240 4.62 -16.17 -18.71
N ASP A 241 3.39 -15.85 -19.09
CA ASP A 241 3.08 -15.61 -20.51
C ASP A 241 3.91 -14.41 -21.03
N PRO A 242 4.41 -14.46 -22.28
CA PRO A 242 5.09 -13.33 -22.88
C PRO A 242 4.25 -12.05 -22.81
N GLY A 243 4.85 -10.96 -22.33
CA GLY A 243 4.18 -9.66 -22.20
C GLY A 243 3.17 -9.53 -21.06
N LYS A 244 3.10 -10.51 -20.13
CA LYS A 244 2.21 -10.45 -18.97
C LYS A 244 2.96 -10.42 -17.62
N PRO A 245 3.73 -9.37 -17.33
CA PRO A 245 4.50 -9.28 -16.07
C PRO A 245 3.62 -9.37 -14.82
N ALA A 246 2.37 -8.94 -14.89
CA ALA A 246 1.43 -9.04 -13.77
C ALA A 246 1.24 -10.48 -13.20
N GLN A 247 1.63 -11.52 -13.95
CA GLN A 247 1.61 -12.90 -13.48
C GLN A 247 2.70 -13.19 -12.43
N ASN A 248 3.76 -12.34 -12.34
CA ASN A 248 4.81 -12.40 -11.32
C ASN A 248 4.64 -11.28 -10.26
N GLY A 249 3.42 -10.84 -10.05
CA GLY A 249 3.09 -9.62 -9.32
C GLY A 249 3.40 -9.64 -7.81
N LYS A 250 3.62 -10.81 -7.20
CA LYS A 250 3.97 -10.89 -5.77
C LYS A 250 5.44 -10.51 -5.55
N VAL A 251 6.33 -11.06 -6.34
CA VAL A 251 7.75 -10.72 -6.27
C VAL A 251 8.01 -9.30 -6.74
N GLU A 252 7.35 -8.83 -7.82
CA GLU A 252 7.43 -7.42 -8.24
C GLU A 252 6.98 -6.45 -7.14
N ARG A 253 5.91 -6.78 -6.43
CA ARG A 253 5.46 -5.98 -5.29
C ARG A 253 6.46 -5.98 -4.14
N SER A 254 7.14 -7.09 -3.90
CA SER A 254 8.24 -7.20 -2.95
C SER A 254 9.40 -6.29 -3.33
N HIS A 255 9.83 -6.30 -4.60
CA HIS A 255 10.88 -5.42 -5.13
C HIS A 255 10.56 -3.93 -4.94
N ARG A 256 9.30 -3.56 -5.10
CA ARG A 256 8.88 -2.19 -4.81
C ARG A 256 9.00 -1.85 -3.32
N THR A 257 8.67 -2.80 -2.45
CA THR A 257 8.84 -2.62 -1.00
C THR A 257 10.32 -2.47 -0.65
N ASP A 258 11.20 -3.25 -1.29
CA ASP A 258 12.65 -3.13 -1.13
C ASP A 258 13.15 -1.74 -1.56
N GLN A 259 12.67 -1.25 -2.70
CA GLN A 259 13.04 0.08 -3.18
C GLN A 259 12.68 1.15 -2.16
N GLU A 260 11.41 1.16 -1.70
CA GLU A 260 10.86 2.20 -0.84
C GLU A 260 11.35 2.11 0.63
N MET A 261 11.61 0.92 1.14
CA MET A 261 11.86 0.69 2.56
C MET A 261 13.30 0.30 2.89
N PHE A 262 14.08 -0.12 1.90
CA PHE A 262 15.46 -0.53 2.10
C PHE A 262 16.42 0.31 1.28
N TYR A 263 16.38 0.25 -0.06
CA TYR A 263 17.37 0.93 -0.90
C TYR A 263 17.34 2.46 -0.78
N GLU A 264 16.17 3.10 -0.77
CA GLU A 264 16.04 4.56 -0.60
C GLU A 264 16.45 5.08 0.79
N ARG A 265 16.82 4.19 1.72
CA ARG A 265 17.11 4.53 3.12
C ARG A 265 18.49 4.11 3.58
N ASN A 266 19.22 3.39 2.76
CA ASN A 266 20.53 2.87 3.10
C ASN A 266 21.54 3.22 2.01
N GLU A 267 22.75 3.56 2.44
CA GLU A 267 23.93 3.63 1.62
C GLU A 267 24.77 2.38 1.86
N PHE A 268 25.52 1.94 0.86
CA PHE A 268 26.31 0.71 0.92
C PHE A 268 27.78 1.02 0.65
N LYS A 269 28.64 0.68 1.60
CA LYS A 269 30.07 0.96 1.52
C LYS A 269 30.80 -0.05 0.60
N ASN A 270 30.45 -1.31 0.74
CA ASN A 270 31.03 -2.44 0.00
C ASN A 270 30.02 -3.60 -0.09
N LEU A 271 30.37 -4.67 -0.76
CA LEU A 271 29.53 -5.86 -0.92
C LEU A 271 29.14 -6.49 0.42
N GLU A 272 30.08 -6.60 1.36
CA GLU A 272 29.84 -7.21 2.68
C GLU A 272 28.81 -6.41 3.50
N ASP A 273 28.88 -5.08 3.45
CA ASP A 273 27.90 -4.19 4.08
C ASP A 273 26.51 -4.34 3.43
N LEU A 274 26.44 -4.41 2.09
CA LEU A 274 25.20 -4.68 1.37
C LEU A 274 24.61 -6.04 1.75
N GLU A 275 25.38 -7.11 1.74
CA GLU A 275 24.93 -8.45 2.10
C GLU A 275 24.47 -8.56 3.56
N THR A 276 25.16 -7.87 4.46
CA THR A 276 24.79 -7.84 5.88
C THR A 276 23.47 -7.11 6.08
N LYS A 277 23.33 -5.91 5.51
CA LYS A 277 22.11 -5.12 5.59
C LYS A 277 20.91 -5.81 4.94
N ILE A 278 21.11 -6.47 3.80
CA ILE A 278 20.01 -7.14 3.11
C ILE A 278 19.53 -8.40 3.85
N ARG A 279 20.43 -9.12 4.54
CA ARG A 279 20.04 -10.23 5.43
C ARG A 279 19.17 -9.76 6.58
N VAL A 280 19.55 -8.66 7.23
CA VAL A 280 18.74 -8.04 8.28
C VAL A 280 17.39 -7.61 7.71
N TRP A 281 17.38 -6.92 6.59
CA TRP A 281 16.16 -6.49 5.91
C TRP A 281 15.24 -7.66 5.53
N ASN A 282 15.79 -8.77 5.07
CA ASN A 282 14.98 -9.95 4.75
C ASN A 282 14.31 -10.53 6.00
N THR A 283 14.99 -10.52 7.14
CA THR A 283 14.43 -10.93 8.43
C THR A 283 13.32 -9.97 8.86
N GLU A 284 13.55 -8.66 8.73
CA GLU A 284 12.53 -7.63 9.03
C GLU A 284 11.31 -7.78 8.14
N TYR A 285 11.48 -8.01 6.82
CA TYR A 285 10.37 -8.21 5.91
C TYR A 285 9.52 -9.42 6.31
N ASN A 286 10.12 -10.54 6.69
CA ASN A 286 9.42 -11.74 7.11
C ASN A 286 8.70 -11.58 8.46
N ASN A 287 8.99 -10.52 9.21
CA ASN A 287 8.31 -10.11 10.43
C ASN A 287 7.47 -8.83 10.27
N LEU A 288 7.25 -8.35 9.05
CA LEU A 288 6.44 -7.19 8.76
C LEU A 288 5.01 -7.59 8.43
N GLU A 289 4.02 -6.89 8.99
CA GLU A 289 2.60 -7.11 8.71
C GLU A 289 2.26 -6.94 7.23
N HIS A 290 1.54 -7.90 6.64
CA HIS A 290 1.25 -7.96 5.22
C HIS A 290 -0.23 -7.74 4.92
N CYS A 291 -0.55 -6.76 4.05
CA CYS A 291 -1.94 -6.50 3.63
C CYS A 291 -2.59 -7.73 2.96
N GLY A 292 -1.80 -8.52 2.22
CA GLY A 292 -2.28 -9.74 1.57
C GLY A 292 -2.50 -10.93 2.49
N LEU A 293 -2.09 -10.81 3.77
CA LEU A 293 -2.24 -11.80 4.83
C LEU A 293 -3.15 -11.28 5.96
N ASN A 294 -3.94 -10.26 5.69
CA ASN A 294 -4.86 -9.64 6.67
C ASN A 294 -4.18 -9.18 7.98
N GLY A 295 -2.93 -8.72 7.86
CA GLY A 295 -2.16 -8.22 9.00
C GLY A 295 -1.21 -9.24 9.64
N LEU A 296 -1.24 -10.48 9.23
CA LEU A 296 -0.21 -11.44 9.65
C LEU A 296 1.12 -11.11 8.99
N THR A 297 2.19 -11.43 9.69
CA THR A 297 3.53 -11.46 9.11
C THR A 297 3.72 -12.74 8.30
N PRO A 298 4.65 -12.79 7.32
CA PRO A 298 4.99 -14.02 6.63
C PRO A 298 5.36 -15.18 7.57
N ASN A 299 6.10 -14.92 8.65
CA ASN A 299 6.46 -15.92 9.63
C ASN A 299 5.26 -16.43 10.46
N GLU A 300 4.29 -15.57 10.79
CA GLU A 300 3.04 -15.97 11.44
C GLU A 300 2.17 -16.81 10.48
N ALA A 301 2.08 -16.41 9.22
CA ALA A 301 1.33 -17.15 8.21
C ALA A 301 1.88 -18.56 7.96
N LEU A 302 3.20 -18.75 8.07
CA LEU A 302 3.82 -20.08 8.00
C LEU A 302 3.41 -21.02 9.15
N ARG A 303 3.07 -20.49 10.32
CA ARG A 303 2.67 -21.30 11.49
C ARG A 303 1.21 -21.71 11.41
N LEU A 304 0.39 -20.97 10.68
CA LEU A 304 -1.06 -21.17 10.60
C LEU A 304 -1.49 -22.01 9.39
N SER A 305 -0.59 -22.27 8.43
CA SER A 305 -0.87 -22.96 7.16
C SER A 305 -0.41 -24.41 7.11
#